data_8b8b55fc4cde582b596e3790b740fb89
#
_entry.id   8b8b55fc4cde582b596e3790b740fb89
#
_cell.length_a   1.000
_cell.length_b   1.000
_cell.length_c   1.000
_cell.angle_alpha   90.00
_cell.angle_beta   90.00
_cell.angle_gamma   90.00
#
_symmetry.space_group_name_H-M   'P 1'
#
loop_
_entity.id
_entity.type
_entity.pdbx_description
1 polymer ?
#
loop_
_entity_poly.entity_id
_entity_poly.type
_entity_poly.pdbx_seq_one_letter_code
_entity_poly.pdbx_strand_id
1 'polypeptide(L)'
;SRRQRQMCIRDRLLVACKSQSTTRRVSATAVLDNLRNHSALLVEQAEVVSLELIRVAIVWHEAWHEALEEASRLYFGEQNVDGMFAVVAPLHHILERTGAETVQEMSFAQAYGRELREAREYCEKFKESGREEDLNQAWDLYYHVFKRINKQLPTLTTLELRYVSHRLLSARDLELSLPGNYIAGGEVVTIAWFAPTMHVITSKQRPRRLQIHGSDGKDYGYLLKGHEDLRQDERVMQLFGLVNQLLNSTPSTSRKDLAIARYAVVPLSPNSGLIGW
;
A
#
# COMPACT_ATOMS: atom_id res chain seq x y z
N SER A 1 23.87 11.85 -2.34
CA SER A 1 24.25 12.11 -3.73
C SER A 1 23.04 12.61 -4.54
N ARG A 2 23.30 13.09 -5.78
CA ARG A 2 22.26 13.56 -6.71
C ARG A 2 21.18 12.50 -6.99
N ARG A 3 21.58 11.21 -7.07
CA ARG A 3 20.68 10.04 -7.30
C ARG A 3 19.69 9.80 -6.15
N GLN A 4 20.04 10.07 -4.92
CA GLN A 4 19.19 9.80 -3.76
C GLN A 4 18.18 10.90 -3.47
N ARG A 5 18.51 12.16 -3.71
CA ARG A 5 17.53 13.25 -3.74
C ARG A 5 16.46 12.99 -4.82
N GLN A 6 16.88 12.43 -5.95
CA GLN A 6 15.97 12.05 -7.03
C GLN A 6 15.00 10.94 -6.59
N MET A 7 15.40 10.00 -5.72
CA MET A 7 14.54 8.93 -5.25
C MET A 7 13.43 9.36 -4.29
N CYS A 8 13.76 10.10 -3.24
CA CYS A 8 12.74 10.65 -2.32
C CYS A 8 11.77 11.59 -3.04
N ILE A 9 12.26 12.37 -4.01
CA ILE A 9 11.43 13.25 -4.85
C ILE A 9 10.50 12.40 -5.72
N ARG A 10 10.99 11.32 -6.30
CA ARG A 10 10.22 10.44 -7.19
C ARG A 10 9.08 9.72 -6.46
N ASP A 11 9.31 9.12 -5.28
CA ASP A 11 8.27 8.43 -4.52
C ASP A 11 7.14 9.39 -4.16
N ARG A 12 7.48 10.63 -3.81
CA ARG A 12 6.50 11.71 -3.61
C ARG A 12 5.77 12.10 -4.90
N LEU A 13 6.45 12.07 -6.05
CA LEU A 13 5.83 12.37 -7.33
C LEU A 13 4.86 11.27 -7.75
N LEU A 14 5.19 9.99 -7.52
CA LEU A 14 4.28 8.88 -7.78
C LEU A 14 2.99 8.98 -6.95
N VAL A 15 3.11 9.37 -5.66
CA VAL A 15 1.94 9.66 -4.82
C VAL A 15 1.17 10.89 -5.32
N ALA A 16 1.88 11.94 -5.75
CA ALA A 16 1.25 13.16 -6.26
C ALA A 16 0.55 12.97 -7.61
N CYS A 17 1.04 12.06 -8.47
CA CYS A 17 0.39 11.69 -9.72
C CYS A 17 -0.97 10.99 -9.50
N LYS A 18 -1.16 10.36 -8.35
CA LYS A 18 -2.44 9.75 -7.92
C LYS A 18 -3.34 10.73 -7.15
N SER A 19 -2.94 12.00 -7.02
CA SER A 19 -3.72 13.03 -6.31
C SER A 19 -5.03 13.33 -7.05
N GLN A 20 -6.10 13.58 -6.28
CA GLN A 20 -7.38 14.07 -6.81
C GLN A 20 -7.27 15.50 -7.37
N SER A 21 -6.28 16.28 -6.93
CA SER A 21 -6.03 17.63 -7.44
C SER A 21 -5.40 17.56 -8.83
N THR A 22 -6.13 18.03 -9.85
CA THR A 22 -5.69 18.07 -11.25
C THR A 22 -4.36 18.80 -11.43
N THR A 23 -4.18 19.94 -10.77
CA THR A 23 -2.96 20.74 -10.85
C THR A 23 -1.74 19.98 -10.30
N ARG A 24 -1.89 19.32 -9.14
CA ARG A 24 -0.81 18.51 -8.55
C ARG A 24 -0.46 17.33 -9.43
N ARG A 25 -1.47 16.66 -9.99
CA ARG A 25 -1.28 15.52 -10.88
C ARG A 25 -0.51 15.90 -12.13
N VAL A 26 -0.91 16.98 -12.82
CA VAL A 26 -0.24 17.48 -14.04
C VAL A 26 1.21 17.85 -13.76
N SER A 27 1.48 18.62 -12.68
CA SER A 27 2.83 18.99 -12.31
C SER A 27 3.70 17.78 -11.95
N ALA A 28 3.15 16.81 -11.22
CA ALA A 28 3.87 15.59 -10.85
C ALA A 28 4.19 14.73 -12.06
N THR A 29 3.25 14.60 -13.01
CA THR A 29 3.45 13.86 -14.26
C THR A 29 4.56 14.50 -15.10
N ALA A 30 4.55 15.83 -15.28
CA ALA A 30 5.59 16.53 -16.02
C ALA A 30 6.99 16.32 -15.42
N VAL A 31 7.11 16.30 -14.08
CA VAL A 31 8.38 16.02 -13.41
C VAL A 31 8.81 14.57 -13.58
N LEU A 32 7.87 13.62 -13.51
CA LEU A 32 8.16 12.19 -13.77
C LEU A 32 8.62 11.96 -15.20
N ASP A 33 8.01 12.62 -16.19
CA ASP A 33 8.42 12.50 -17.59
C ASP A 33 9.85 13.03 -17.80
N ASN A 34 10.21 14.14 -17.14
CA ASN A 34 11.59 14.62 -17.13
C ASN A 34 12.55 13.61 -16.48
N LEU A 35 12.15 12.97 -15.39
CA LEU A 35 12.98 11.93 -14.74
C LEU A 35 13.13 10.70 -15.64
N ARG A 36 12.07 10.28 -16.35
CA ARG A 36 12.12 9.19 -17.34
C ARG A 36 13.11 9.49 -18.46
N ASN A 37 13.17 10.73 -18.93
CA ASN A 37 14.14 11.16 -19.97
C ASN A 37 15.60 11.03 -19.49
N HIS A 38 15.86 11.14 -18.17
CA HIS A 38 17.20 11.04 -17.60
C HIS A 38 17.55 9.66 -17.04
N SER A 39 16.58 8.87 -16.61
CA SER A 39 16.77 7.60 -15.93
C SER A 39 15.52 6.73 -16.07
N ALA A 40 15.19 6.31 -17.29
CA ALA A 40 14.00 5.53 -17.60
C ALA A 40 13.90 4.27 -16.74
N LEU A 41 14.98 3.48 -16.69
CA LEU A 41 15.02 2.23 -15.93
C LEU A 41 14.75 2.44 -14.43
N LEU A 42 15.33 3.48 -13.84
CA LEU A 42 15.13 3.78 -12.42
C LEU A 42 13.67 4.14 -12.12
N VAL A 43 13.01 4.89 -13.01
CA VAL A 43 11.59 5.25 -12.86
C VAL A 43 10.71 4.02 -13.04
N GLU A 44 10.96 3.19 -14.04
CA GLU A 44 10.23 1.95 -14.29
C GLU A 44 10.33 0.99 -13.09
N GLN A 45 11.54 0.72 -12.59
CA GLN A 45 11.75 -0.12 -11.42
C GLN A 45 10.98 0.40 -10.20
N ALA A 46 10.97 1.71 -9.99
CA ALA A 46 10.25 2.31 -8.88
C ALA A 46 8.73 2.20 -9.02
N GLU A 47 8.22 2.41 -10.22
CA GLU A 47 6.78 2.23 -10.48
C GLU A 47 6.37 0.79 -10.21
N VAL A 48 7.11 -0.18 -10.71
CA VAL A 48 6.84 -1.60 -10.47
C VAL A 48 6.90 -1.93 -8.98
N VAL A 49 7.98 -1.59 -8.28
CA VAL A 49 8.13 -1.88 -6.85
C VAL A 49 7.03 -1.20 -6.02
N SER A 50 6.73 0.08 -6.29
CA SER A 50 5.69 0.82 -5.57
C SER A 50 4.30 0.20 -5.79
N LEU A 51 3.93 -0.12 -7.03
CA LEU A 51 2.64 -0.72 -7.35
C LEU A 51 2.46 -2.09 -6.71
N GLU A 52 3.50 -2.92 -6.76
CA GLU A 52 3.46 -4.26 -6.18
C GLU A 52 3.44 -4.21 -4.64
N LEU A 53 4.17 -3.29 -4.00
CA LEU A 53 4.09 -3.08 -2.55
C LEU A 53 2.70 -2.58 -2.13
N ILE A 54 2.07 -1.67 -2.88
CA ILE A 54 0.69 -1.22 -2.63
C ILE A 54 -0.28 -2.40 -2.73
N ARG A 55 -0.14 -3.26 -3.75
CA ARG A 55 -0.97 -4.46 -3.95
C ARG A 55 -0.89 -5.40 -2.76
N VAL A 56 0.30 -5.69 -2.25
CA VAL A 56 0.48 -6.63 -1.14
C VAL A 56 0.26 -6.00 0.24
N ALA A 57 0.18 -4.66 0.32
CA ALA A 57 -0.15 -3.96 1.56
C ALA A 57 -1.58 -4.25 2.05
N ILE A 58 -2.51 -4.52 1.14
CA ILE A 58 -3.89 -4.87 1.43
C ILE A 58 -4.32 -5.92 0.42
N VAL A 59 -4.45 -7.18 0.86
CA VAL A 59 -4.91 -8.26 -0.02
C VAL A 59 -6.44 -8.28 -0.15
N TRP A 60 -6.99 -8.90 -1.20
CA TRP A 60 -8.43 -8.88 -1.48
C TRP A 60 -9.29 -9.40 -0.32
N HIS A 61 -8.83 -10.38 0.44
CA HIS A 61 -9.55 -10.86 1.63
C HIS A 61 -9.75 -9.75 2.67
N GLU A 62 -8.72 -8.93 2.90
CA GLU A 62 -8.79 -7.82 3.86
C GLU A 62 -9.63 -6.68 3.31
N ALA A 63 -9.43 -6.31 2.05
CA ALA A 63 -10.19 -5.24 1.41
C ALA A 63 -11.70 -5.54 1.41
N TRP A 64 -12.09 -6.76 1.05
CA TRP A 64 -13.50 -7.17 1.08
C TRP A 64 -14.07 -7.29 2.49
N HIS A 65 -13.28 -7.80 3.45
CA HIS A 65 -13.71 -7.87 4.85
C HIS A 65 -14.04 -6.48 5.40
N GLU A 66 -13.12 -5.53 5.23
CA GLU A 66 -13.28 -4.16 5.71
C GLU A 66 -14.44 -3.42 4.99
N ALA A 67 -14.53 -3.58 3.68
CA ALA A 67 -15.59 -2.96 2.91
C ALA A 67 -16.98 -3.49 3.29
N LEU A 68 -17.13 -4.79 3.52
CA LEU A 68 -18.40 -5.38 3.94
C LEU A 68 -18.76 -5.00 5.38
N GLU A 69 -17.77 -4.87 6.28
CA GLU A 69 -17.99 -4.36 7.64
C GLU A 69 -18.48 -2.91 7.60
N GLU A 70 -17.82 -2.05 6.83
CA GLU A 70 -18.20 -0.64 6.69
C GLU A 70 -19.54 -0.47 5.95
N ALA A 71 -19.78 -1.23 4.89
CA ALA A 71 -21.06 -1.23 4.19
C ALA A 71 -22.21 -1.65 5.11
N SER A 72 -21.99 -2.65 5.98
CA SER A 72 -22.97 -3.08 7.00
C SER A 72 -23.24 -1.96 8.02
N ARG A 73 -22.20 -1.28 8.48
CA ARG A 73 -22.33 -0.16 9.41
C ARG A 73 -23.15 0.98 8.80
N LEU A 74 -22.86 1.34 7.55
CA LEU A 74 -23.59 2.41 6.83
C LEU A 74 -25.05 2.04 6.58
N TYR A 75 -25.32 0.83 6.16
CA TYR A 75 -26.67 0.39 5.83
C TYR A 75 -27.54 0.19 7.08
N PHE A 76 -27.11 -0.69 8.01
CA PHE A 76 -27.90 -1.01 9.19
C PHE A 76 -27.83 0.03 10.31
N GLY A 77 -26.68 0.68 10.47
CA GLY A 77 -26.44 1.68 11.53
C GLY A 77 -26.91 3.08 11.17
N GLU A 78 -26.64 3.53 9.94
CA GLU A 78 -26.89 4.90 9.51
C GLU A 78 -28.02 5.01 8.45
N GLN A 79 -28.58 3.89 8.00
CA GLN A 79 -29.57 3.84 6.90
C GLN A 79 -29.10 4.56 5.63
N ASN A 80 -27.80 4.55 5.38
CA ASN A 80 -27.14 5.21 4.26
C ASN A 80 -26.85 4.20 3.14
N VAL A 81 -27.84 3.98 2.28
CA VAL A 81 -27.75 3.04 1.15
C VAL A 81 -26.71 3.50 0.10
N ASP A 82 -26.68 4.81 -0.19
CA ASP A 82 -25.71 5.36 -1.16
C ASP A 82 -24.28 5.21 -0.68
N GLY A 83 -24.04 5.45 0.61
CA GLY A 83 -22.76 5.23 1.25
C GLY A 83 -22.31 3.76 1.19
N MET A 84 -23.23 2.83 1.45
CA MET A 84 -22.99 1.39 1.28
C MET A 84 -22.54 1.07 -0.15
N PHE A 85 -23.28 1.54 -1.17
CA PHE A 85 -22.90 1.30 -2.57
C PHE A 85 -21.54 1.90 -2.91
N ALA A 86 -21.24 3.10 -2.44
CA ALA A 86 -19.97 3.78 -2.68
C ALA A 86 -18.77 2.99 -2.13
N VAL A 87 -18.96 2.25 -1.03
CA VAL A 87 -17.89 1.43 -0.42
C VAL A 87 -17.63 0.15 -1.22
N VAL A 88 -18.67 -0.55 -1.68
CA VAL A 88 -18.49 -1.85 -2.36
C VAL A 88 -18.22 -1.72 -3.87
N ALA A 89 -18.65 -0.64 -4.52
CA ALA A 89 -18.53 -0.45 -5.97
C ALA A 89 -17.09 -0.52 -6.50
N PRO A 90 -16.07 0.10 -5.86
CA PRO A 90 -14.69 -0.01 -6.33
C PRO A 90 -14.17 -1.44 -6.34
N LEU A 91 -14.53 -2.25 -5.34
CA LEU A 91 -14.09 -3.64 -5.23
C LEU A 91 -14.75 -4.53 -6.30
N HIS A 92 -16.03 -4.32 -6.57
CA HIS A 92 -16.72 -4.99 -7.68
C HIS A 92 -16.09 -4.62 -9.02
N HIS A 93 -15.75 -3.35 -9.21
CA HIS A 93 -15.07 -2.90 -10.43
C HIS A 93 -13.71 -3.59 -10.62
N ILE A 94 -12.91 -3.72 -9.56
CA ILE A 94 -11.62 -4.42 -9.60
C ILE A 94 -11.83 -5.90 -9.94
N LEU A 95 -12.76 -6.56 -9.26
CA LEU A 95 -13.05 -7.99 -9.44
C LEU A 95 -13.46 -8.33 -10.89
N GLU A 96 -14.21 -7.45 -11.56
CA GLU A 96 -14.79 -7.72 -12.87
C GLU A 96 -13.96 -7.18 -14.04
N ARG A 97 -13.41 -5.97 -13.91
CA ARG A 97 -12.74 -5.30 -15.05
C ARG A 97 -11.24 -5.48 -15.07
N THR A 98 -10.59 -5.43 -13.92
CA THR A 98 -9.12 -5.61 -13.84
C THR A 98 -8.79 -7.09 -13.84
N GLY A 99 -9.68 -7.92 -13.24
CA GLY A 99 -9.46 -9.34 -13.07
C GLY A 99 -8.38 -9.66 -12.04
N ALA A 100 -8.17 -10.96 -11.83
CA ALA A 100 -7.14 -11.46 -10.94
C ALA A 100 -5.81 -11.59 -11.70
N GLU A 101 -4.75 -10.95 -11.22
CA GLU A 101 -3.42 -10.99 -11.82
C GLU A 101 -2.47 -11.92 -11.05
N THR A 102 -2.76 -12.23 -9.79
CA THR A 102 -1.95 -13.10 -8.93
C THR A 102 -2.70 -14.38 -8.60
N VAL A 103 -1.94 -15.41 -8.20
CA VAL A 103 -2.51 -16.70 -7.80
C VAL A 103 -3.46 -16.54 -6.61
N GLN A 104 -3.13 -15.66 -5.66
CA GLN A 104 -3.99 -15.39 -4.50
C GLN A 104 -5.29 -14.69 -4.91
N GLU A 105 -5.23 -13.72 -5.82
CA GLU A 105 -6.41 -13.04 -6.37
C GLU A 105 -7.28 -14.01 -7.18
N MET A 106 -6.68 -14.89 -7.99
CA MET A 106 -7.41 -15.94 -8.70
C MET A 106 -8.12 -16.90 -7.75
N SER A 107 -7.44 -17.31 -6.68
CA SER A 107 -8.03 -18.18 -5.63
C SER A 107 -9.20 -17.47 -4.94
N PHE A 108 -9.07 -16.18 -4.64
CA PHE A 108 -10.16 -15.38 -4.07
C PHE A 108 -11.35 -15.29 -5.05
N ALA A 109 -11.10 -14.95 -6.31
CA ALA A 109 -12.14 -14.84 -7.32
C ALA A 109 -12.87 -16.16 -7.56
N GLN A 110 -12.16 -17.28 -7.52
CA GLN A 110 -12.75 -18.61 -7.60
C GLN A 110 -13.63 -18.95 -6.39
N ALA A 111 -13.18 -18.56 -5.18
CA ALA A 111 -13.87 -18.89 -3.94
C ALA A 111 -15.12 -18.03 -3.68
N TYR A 112 -15.10 -16.77 -4.07
CA TYR A 112 -16.09 -15.74 -3.69
C TYR A 112 -16.71 -14.99 -4.87
N GLY A 113 -16.08 -15.01 -6.04
CA GLY A 113 -16.45 -14.16 -7.17
C GLY A 113 -17.85 -14.38 -7.70
N ARG A 114 -18.39 -15.61 -7.61
CA ARG A 114 -19.77 -15.92 -8.02
C ARG A 114 -20.78 -15.22 -7.09
N GLU A 115 -20.64 -15.43 -5.79
CA GLU A 115 -21.55 -14.85 -4.78
C GLU A 115 -21.50 -13.32 -4.79
N LEU A 116 -20.30 -12.75 -4.95
CA LEU A 116 -20.12 -11.29 -5.04
C LEU A 116 -20.76 -10.69 -6.30
N ARG A 117 -20.65 -11.34 -7.46
CA ARG A 117 -21.33 -10.87 -8.68
C ARG A 117 -22.85 -10.95 -8.55
N GLU A 118 -23.36 -12.03 -8.01
CA GLU A 118 -24.80 -12.21 -7.76
C GLU A 118 -25.33 -11.14 -6.78
N ALA A 119 -24.57 -10.85 -5.70
CA ALA A 119 -24.92 -9.77 -4.77
C ALA A 119 -24.98 -8.41 -5.48
N ARG A 120 -24.03 -8.13 -6.39
CA ARG A 120 -24.04 -6.91 -7.18
C ARG A 120 -25.27 -6.84 -8.10
N GLU A 121 -25.65 -7.93 -8.76
CA GLU A 121 -26.84 -7.97 -9.62
C GLU A 121 -28.10 -7.62 -8.83
N TYR A 122 -28.23 -8.11 -7.59
CA TYR A 122 -29.33 -7.72 -6.70
C TYR A 122 -29.26 -6.24 -6.30
N CYS A 123 -28.07 -5.69 -6.04
CA CYS A 123 -27.92 -4.27 -5.80
C CYS A 123 -28.37 -3.40 -6.99
N GLU A 124 -28.05 -3.82 -8.23
CA GLU A 124 -28.50 -3.10 -9.42
C GLU A 124 -30.03 -3.22 -9.61
N LYS A 125 -30.61 -4.40 -9.40
CA LYS A 125 -32.08 -4.58 -9.38
C LYS A 125 -32.75 -3.65 -8.37
N PHE A 126 -32.20 -3.54 -7.16
CA PHE A 126 -32.71 -2.61 -6.15
C PHE A 126 -32.66 -1.15 -6.63
N LYS A 127 -31.58 -0.72 -7.27
CA LYS A 127 -31.49 0.65 -7.81
C LYS A 127 -32.55 0.95 -8.88
N GLU A 128 -32.96 -0.06 -9.65
CA GLU A 128 -33.98 0.07 -10.69
C GLU A 128 -35.41 0.00 -10.13
N SER A 129 -35.65 -0.90 -9.20
CA SER A 129 -37.01 -1.25 -8.72
C SER A 129 -37.39 -0.59 -7.39
N GLY A 130 -36.40 -0.26 -6.55
CA GLY A 130 -36.62 0.20 -5.18
C GLY A 130 -37.16 -0.88 -4.21
N ARG A 131 -37.15 -2.16 -4.60
CA ARG A 131 -37.69 -3.26 -3.79
C ARG A 131 -36.67 -3.70 -2.75
N GLU A 132 -37.02 -3.60 -1.49
CA GLU A 132 -36.17 -4.00 -0.36
C GLU A 132 -35.79 -5.47 -0.37
N GLU A 133 -36.61 -6.35 -0.97
CA GLU A 133 -36.31 -7.77 -1.10
C GLU A 133 -35.03 -8.03 -1.90
N ASP A 134 -34.79 -7.25 -2.97
CA ASP A 134 -33.59 -7.36 -3.77
C ASP A 134 -32.34 -6.98 -2.92
N LEU A 135 -32.43 -5.95 -2.11
CA LEU A 135 -31.33 -5.54 -1.24
C LEU A 135 -31.07 -6.54 -0.11
N ASN A 136 -32.13 -7.16 0.43
CA ASN A 136 -32.01 -8.23 1.42
C ASN A 136 -31.28 -9.45 0.83
N GLN A 137 -31.59 -9.85 -0.41
CA GLN A 137 -30.89 -10.93 -1.09
C GLN A 137 -29.40 -10.62 -1.31
N ALA A 138 -29.07 -9.37 -1.67
CA ALA A 138 -27.68 -8.95 -1.77
C ALA A 138 -26.94 -9.07 -0.42
N TRP A 139 -27.60 -8.67 0.69
CA TRP A 139 -27.03 -8.76 2.04
C TRP A 139 -26.84 -10.19 2.51
N ASP A 140 -27.71 -11.10 2.19
CA ASP A 140 -27.54 -12.53 2.53
C ASP A 140 -26.25 -13.08 1.89
N LEU A 141 -26.01 -12.75 0.62
CA LEU A 141 -24.79 -13.13 -0.09
C LEU A 141 -23.54 -12.47 0.50
N TYR A 142 -23.57 -11.14 0.73
CA TYR A 142 -22.46 -10.42 1.36
C TYR A 142 -22.13 -10.96 2.75
N TYR A 143 -23.14 -11.25 3.56
CA TYR A 143 -22.95 -11.83 4.89
C TYR A 143 -22.32 -13.23 4.82
N HIS A 144 -22.73 -14.04 3.85
CA HIS A 144 -22.15 -15.36 3.63
C HIS A 144 -20.66 -15.28 3.28
N VAL A 145 -20.32 -14.39 2.35
CA VAL A 145 -18.92 -14.10 1.97
C VAL A 145 -18.14 -13.57 3.18
N PHE A 146 -18.68 -12.58 3.89
CA PHE A 146 -18.06 -11.98 5.07
C PHE A 146 -17.72 -13.02 6.14
N LYS A 147 -18.65 -13.90 6.50
CA LYS A 147 -18.39 -14.95 7.50
C LYS A 147 -17.27 -15.89 7.09
N ARG A 148 -17.21 -16.27 5.82
CA ARG A 148 -16.16 -17.17 5.31
C ARG A 148 -14.79 -16.46 5.32
N ILE A 149 -14.72 -15.20 4.87
CA ILE A 149 -13.50 -14.40 4.91
C ILE A 149 -13.05 -14.20 6.35
N ASN A 150 -13.95 -13.80 7.25
CA ASN A 150 -13.63 -13.56 8.66
C ASN A 150 -13.05 -14.80 9.36
N LYS A 151 -13.51 -15.99 8.99
CA LYS A 151 -12.95 -17.27 9.48
C LYS A 151 -11.55 -17.55 8.92
N GLN A 152 -11.27 -17.13 7.69
CA GLN A 152 -10.00 -17.39 7.00
C GLN A 152 -8.91 -16.37 7.37
N LEU A 153 -9.25 -15.09 7.61
CA LEU A 153 -8.31 -14.02 7.87
C LEU A 153 -7.27 -14.33 8.96
N PRO A 154 -7.62 -14.89 10.13
CA PRO A 154 -6.64 -15.20 11.17
C PRO A 154 -5.59 -16.24 10.75
N THR A 155 -5.88 -17.06 9.74
CA THR A 155 -4.95 -18.07 9.22
C THR A 155 -3.94 -17.50 8.22
N LEU A 156 -4.20 -16.30 7.67
CA LEU A 156 -3.30 -15.62 6.74
C LEU A 156 -2.21 -14.88 7.51
N THR A 157 -1.27 -15.61 8.09
CA THR A 157 -0.14 -15.07 8.86
C THR A 157 1.13 -14.89 8.02
N THR A 158 1.15 -15.41 6.82
CA THR A 158 2.30 -15.40 5.92
C THR A 158 1.84 -15.18 4.49
N LEU A 159 2.52 -14.29 3.77
CA LEU A 159 2.32 -14.02 2.36
C LEU A 159 3.59 -14.41 1.59
N GLU A 160 3.48 -15.39 0.70
CA GLU A 160 4.58 -15.79 -0.17
C GLU A 160 4.53 -14.99 -1.47
N LEU A 161 5.61 -14.31 -1.84
CA LEU A 161 5.69 -13.47 -3.03
C LEU A 161 5.32 -14.20 -4.31
N ARG A 162 5.62 -15.50 -4.42
CA ARG A 162 5.22 -16.31 -5.58
C ARG A 162 3.70 -16.35 -5.83
N TYR A 163 2.89 -16.12 -4.78
CA TYR A 163 1.43 -16.11 -4.89
C TYR A 163 0.83 -14.72 -4.92
N VAL A 164 1.48 -13.72 -4.28
CA VAL A 164 0.93 -12.37 -4.12
C VAL A 164 1.60 -11.32 -5.00
N SER A 165 2.84 -11.53 -5.44
CA SER A 165 3.58 -10.61 -6.31
C SER A 165 4.80 -11.29 -6.94
N HIS A 166 4.62 -11.94 -8.07
CA HIS A 166 5.72 -12.54 -8.82
C HIS A 166 6.75 -11.48 -9.29
N ARG A 167 6.30 -10.24 -9.54
CA ARG A 167 7.18 -9.14 -9.96
C ARG A 167 8.17 -8.75 -8.86
N LEU A 168 7.74 -8.65 -7.58
CA LEU A 168 8.68 -8.45 -6.47
C LEU A 168 9.61 -9.65 -6.29
N LEU A 169 9.10 -10.87 -6.43
CA LEU A 169 9.92 -12.07 -6.34
C LEU A 169 11.03 -12.10 -7.41
N SER A 170 10.72 -11.63 -8.61
CA SER A 170 11.64 -11.60 -9.76
C SER A 170 12.55 -10.37 -9.77
N ALA A 171 12.27 -9.36 -8.98
CA ALA A 171 13.06 -8.14 -8.92
C ALA A 171 14.44 -8.43 -8.31
N ARG A 172 15.51 -8.20 -9.11
CA ARG A 172 16.90 -8.44 -8.73
C ARG A 172 17.77 -7.27 -9.16
N ASP A 173 18.79 -7.00 -8.37
CA ASP A 173 19.86 -6.04 -8.68
C ASP A 173 19.34 -4.70 -9.21
N LEU A 174 18.38 -4.11 -8.48
CA LEU A 174 17.72 -2.87 -8.88
C LEU A 174 18.67 -1.69 -8.71
N GLU A 175 18.53 -0.68 -9.57
CA GLU A 175 19.19 0.62 -9.38
C GLU A 175 18.56 1.45 -8.24
N LEU A 176 17.45 0.97 -7.69
CA LEU A 176 16.76 1.60 -6.57
C LEU A 176 17.56 1.49 -5.28
N SER A 177 17.82 2.61 -4.61
CA SER A 177 18.42 2.57 -3.28
C SER A 177 17.41 2.11 -2.22
N LEU A 178 17.92 1.49 -1.17
CA LEU A 178 17.13 1.13 0.00
C LEU A 178 16.53 2.36 0.68
N PRO A 179 15.24 2.34 1.04
CA PRO A 179 14.61 3.43 1.75
C PRO A 179 15.31 3.76 3.08
N GLY A 180 15.62 5.03 3.31
CA GLY A 180 16.16 5.52 4.58
C GLY A 180 17.65 5.27 4.84
N ASN A 181 18.37 4.59 3.98
CA ASN A 181 19.80 4.26 4.15
C ASN A 181 20.76 5.31 3.57
N TYR A 182 20.30 6.53 3.44
CA TYR A 182 21.13 7.59 2.90
C TYR A 182 22.07 8.19 3.95
N ILE A 183 23.37 8.07 3.69
CA ILE A 183 24.43 8.82 4.37
C ILE A 183 25.07 9.74 3.35
N ALA A 184 25.13 11.05 3.65
CA ALA A 184 25.76 12.04 2.77
C ALA A 184 27.25 11.71 2.61
N GLY A 185 27.69 11.47 1.35
CA GLY A 185 29.08 11.08 1.05
C GLY A 185 29.38 9.59 1.17
N GLY A 186 28.43 8.78 1.65
CA GLY A 186 28.55 7.31 1.69
C GLY A 186 28.17 6.64 0.37
N GLU A 187 28.47 5.35 0.27
CA GLU A 187 28.01 4.52 -0.85
C GLU A 187 26.51 4.33 -0.81
N VAL A 188 25.90 4.28 -2.00
CA VAL A 188 24.44 4.05 -2.13
C VAL A 188 24.21 2.56 -2.08
N VAL A 189 23.54 2.09 -1.03
CA VAL A 189 23.06 0.70 -0.97
C VAL A 189 21.77 0.61 -1.80
N THR A 190 21.77 -0.30 -2.78
CA THR A 190 20.62 -0.56 -3.66
C THR A 190 19.89 -1.83 -3.25
N ILE A 191 18.71 -2.07 -3.82
CA ILE A 191 17.92 -3.28 -3.58
C ILE A 191 18.51 -4.41 -4.43
N ALA A 192 19.08 -5.43 -3.77
CA ALA A 192 19.53 -6.63 -4.46
C ALA A 192 18.35 -7.58 -4.74
N TRP A 193 17.52 -7.85 -3.73
CA TRP A 193 16.30 -8.69 -3.87
C TRP A 193 15.38 -8.59 -2.65
N PHE A 194 14.13 -9.02 -2.83
CA PHE A 194 13.14 -9.11 -1.76
C PHE A 194 13.07 -10.52 -1.19
N ALA A 195 13.00 -10.67 0.12
CA ALA A 195 12.78 -11.97 0.74
C ALA A 195 11.46 -12.59 0.21
N PRO A 196 11.44 -13.90 -0.09
CA PRO A 196 10.31 -14.54 -0.76
C PRO A 196 9.03 -14.59 0.09
N THR A 197 9.14 -14.27 1.38
CA THR A 197 8.06 -14.40 2.35
C THR A 197 7.93 -13.13 3.19
N MET A 198 6.70 -12.67 3.35
CA MET A 198 6.33 -11.62 4.30
C MET A 198 5.52 -12.20 5.44
N HIS A 199 5.76 -11.75 6.68
CA HIS A 199 4.98 -12.15 7.84
C HIS A 199 3.94 -11.08 8.17
N VAL A 200 2.68 -11.48 8.29
CA VAL A 200 1.58 -10.61 8.68
C VAL A 200 1.52 -10.53 10.21
N ILE A 201 1.63 -9.33 10.76
CA ILE A 201 1.51 -9.10 12.20
C ILE A 201 0.03 -9.11 12.58
N THR A 202 -0.34 -9.92 13.56
CA THR A 202 -1.71 -10.05 14.05
C THR A 202 -2.11 -8.81 14.84
N SER A 203 -2.65 -7.83 14.15
CA SER A 203 -3.22 -6.59 14.70
C SER A 203 -4.37 -6.14 13.82
N LYS A 204 -5.10 -5.09 14.21
CA LYS A 204 -6.23 -4.57 13.43
C LYS A 204 -5.82 -4.18 11.99
N GLN A 205 -4.71 -3.47 11.82
CA GLN A 205 -4.20 -3.03 10.52
C GLN A 205 -3.36 -4.07 9.77
N ARG A 206 -3.03 -5.20 10.41
CA ARG A 206 -2.30 -6.33 9.81
C ARG A 206 -1.07 -5.92 8.99
N PRO A 207 -0.09 -5.15 9.54
CA PRO A 207 1.09 -4.75 8.80
C PRO A 207 1.94 -5.97 8.43
N ARG A 208 2.70 -5.86 7.32
CA ARG A 208 3.57 -6.94 6.82
C ARG A 208 5.01 -6.63 7.20
N ARG A 209 5.65 -7.58 7.85
CA ARG A 209 7.10 -7.55 8.03
C ARG A 209 7.76 -8.04 6.75
N LEU A 210 8.45 -7.12 6.08
CA LEU A 210 9.14 -7.32 4.82
C LEU A 210 10.65 -7.25 5.07
N GLN A 211 11.44 -8.10 4.40
CA GLN A 211 12.89 -8.06 4.41
C GLN A 211 13.41 -7.80 2.99
N ILE A 212 14.34 -6.86 2.87
CA ILE A 212 15.00 -6.51 1.60
C ILE A 212 16.50 -6.72 1.79
N HIS A 213 17.13 -7.44 0.87
CA HIS A 213 18.57 -7.64 0.84
C HIS A 213 19.22 -6.49 0.07
N GLY A 214 20.22 -5.85 0.67
CA GLY A 214 20.96 -4.75 0.07
C GLY A 214 22.13 -5.21 -0.79
N SER A 215 22.58 -4.34 -1.69
CA SER A 215 23.79 -4.55 -2.51
C SER A 215 25.09 -4.64 -1.68
N ASP A 216 25.04 -4.25 -0.42
CA ASP A 216 26.11 -4.40 0.57
C ASP A 216 26.11 -5.76 1.29
N GLY A 217 25.21 -6.67 0.89
CA GLY A 217 25.06 -8.00 1.46
C GLY A 217 24.34 -8.04 2.80
N LYS A 218 23.74 -6.94 3.28
CA LYS A 218 23.01 -6.89 4.53
C LYS A 218 21.50 -6.98 4.32
N ASP A 219 20.82 -7.38 5.39
CA ASP A 219 19.38 -7.49 5.45
C ASP A 219 18.77 -6.26 6.11
N TYR A 220 17.71 -5.74 5.49
CA TYR A 220 16.99 -4.56 5.94
C TYR A 220 15.51 -4.88 6.18
N GLY A 221 15.06 -4.68 7.41
CA GLY A 221 13.67 -4.91 7.81
C GLY A 221 12.79 -3.69 7.57
N TYR A 222 11.59 -3.93 7.06
CA TYR A 222 10.57 -2.90 6.90
C TYR A 222 9.21 -3.42 7.33
N LEU A 223 8.37 -2.51 7.82
CA LEU A 223 6.94 -2.73 7.97
C LEU A 223 6.20 -2.11 6.80
N LEU A 224 5.52 -2.92 6.03
CA LEU A 224 4.60 -2.48 5.01
C LEU A 224 3.22 -2.35 5.66
N LYS A 225 2.73 -1.13 5.76
CA LYS A 225 1.44 -0.79 6.33
C LYS A 225 0.42 -0.51 5.25
N GLY A 226 -0.77 -1.07 5.41
CA GLY A 226 -2.00 -0.69 4.71
C GLY A 226 -2.92 0.06 5.66
N HIS A 227 -3.98 0.70 5.13
CA HIS A 227 -5.01 1.45 5.86
C HIS A 227 -4.51 2.66 6.66
N GLU A 228 -3.29 3.13 6.41
CA GLU A 228 -2.68 4.28 7.10
C GLU A 228 -2.06 5.28 6.12
N ASP A 229 -2.27 6.57 6.38
CA ASP A 229 -1.62 7.66 5.64
C ASP A 229 -0.29 8.04 6.33
N LEU A 230 0.82 7.56 5.80
CA LEU A 230 2.15 7.80 6.35
C LEU A 230 2.79 9.14 5.96
N ARG A 231 2.08 10.01 5.24
CA ARG A 231 2.62 11.33 4.82
C ARG A 231 2.87 12.25 6.02
N GLN A 232 2.07 12.12 7.08
CA GLN A 232 2.27 12.88 8.30
C GLN A 232 3.51 12.37 9.05
N ASP A 233 3.69 11.07 9.18
CA ASP A 233 4.85 10.46 9.83
C ASP A 233 6.15 10.82 9.11
N GLU A 234 6.13 10.85 7.78
CA GLU A 234 7.27 11.32 6.98
C GLU A 234 7.64 12.77 7.31
N ARG A 235 6.64 13.66 7.49
CA ARG A 235 6.86 15.05 7.88
C ARG A 235 7.48 15.16 9.28
N VAL A 236 7.01 14.35 10.22
CA VAL A 236 7.58 14.29 11.57
C VAL A 236 9.06 13.85 11.53
N MET A 237 9.39 12.84 10.72
CA MET A 237 10.79 12.41 10.54
C MET A 237 11.66 13.49 9.90
N GLN A 238 11.12 14.32 9.01
CA GLN A 238 11.81 15.48 8.45
C GLN A 238 12.07 16.56 9.52
N LEU A 239 11.07 16.86 10.36
CA LEU A 239 11.20 17.77 11.49
C LEU A 239 12.29 17.30 12.46
N PHE A 240 12.30 16.01 12.82
CA PHE A 240 13.35 15.44 13.69
C PHE A 240 14.74 15.56 13.07
N GLY A 241 14.84 15.43 11.74
CA GLY A 241 16.08 15.68 11.01
C GLY A 241 16.58 17.11 11.15
N LEU A 242 15.67 18.09 11.04
CA LEU A 242 16.00 19.51 11.24
C LEU A 242 16.41 19.79 12.69
N VAL A 243 15.67 19.25 13.66
CA VAL A 243 16.02 19.41 15.10
C VAL A 243 17.41 18.82 15.38
N ASN A 244 17.73 17.63 14.88
CA ASN A 244 19.06 17.03 15.04
C ASN A 244 20.16 17.90 14.43
N GLN A 245 19.89 18.52 13.28
CA GLN A 245 20.84 19.45 12.65
C GLN A 245 21.09 20.67 13.53
N LEU A 246 20.07 21.24 14.16
CA LEU A 246 20.19 22.34 15.11
C LEU A 246 20.92 21.93 16.38
N LEU A 247 20.62 20.74 16.95
CA LEU A 247 21.31 20.18 18.12
C LEU A 247 22.81 20.03 17.85
N ASN A 248 23.18 19.54 16.68
CA ASN A 248 24.58 19.34 16.30
C ASN A 248 25.31 20.65 16.00
N SER A 249 24.62 21.69 15.53
CA SER A 249 25.21 22.99 15.22
C SER A 249 25.41 23.89 16.45
N THR A 250 24.75 23.61 17.56
CA THR A 250 24.82 24.42 18.80
C THR A 250 25.85 23.82 19.77
N PRO A 251 26.91 24.54 20.16
CA PRO A 251 28.00 24.00 20.98
C PRO A 251 27.59 23.40 22.33
N SER A 252 26.54 23.95 22.96
CA SER A 252 26.04 23.46 24.26
C SER A 252 25.32 22.12 24.15
N THR A 253 24.68 21.81 23.04
CA THR A 253 23.94 20.57 22.77
C THR A 253 24.81 19.54 22.06
N SER A 254 25.66 19.97 21.13
CA SER A 254 26.61 19.10 20.41
C SER A 254 27.52 18.32 21.35
N ARG A 255 28.01 18.96 22.46
CA ARG A 255 28.85 18.31 23.47
C ARG A 255 28.12 17.20 24.26
N LYS A 256 26.80 17.19 24.26
CA LYS A 256 25.96 16.22 24.99
C LYS A 256 25.55 15.04 24.15
N ASP A 257 25.93 15.01 22.86
CA ASP A 257 25.56 13.99 21.87
C ASP A 257 24.06 13.69 21.82
N LEU A 258 23.26 14.78 21.87
CA LEU A 258 21.81 14.68 21.84
C LEU A 258 21.32 14.48 20.42
N ALA A 259 20.55 13.42 20.20
CA ALA A 259 19.90 13.13 18.92
C ALA A 259 18.53 12.49 19.12
N ILE A 260 17.57 12.83 18.27
CA ILE A 260 16.29 12.16 18.17
C ILE A 260 16.46 10.99 17.19
N ALA A 261 16.10 9.79 17.60
CA ALA A 261 16.12 8.62 16.75
C ALA A 261 15.17 8.82 15.54
N ARG A 262 15.63 8.48 14.34
CA ARG A 262 14.87 8.57 13.10
C ARG A 262 14.83 7.21 12.42
N TYR A 263 13.74 6.93 11.76
CA TYR A 263 13.56 5.75 10.92
C TYR A 263 13.02 6.17 9.54
N ALA A 264 13.18 5.29 8.56
CA ALA A 264 12.68 5.52 7.22
C ALA A 264 11.14 5.48 7.21
N VAL A 265 10.53 6.47 6.58
CA VAL A 265 9.09 6.46 6.27
C VAL A 265 8.93 6.79 4.80
N VAL A 266 8.31 5.89 4.03
CA VAL A 266 8.09 6.03 2.59
C VAL A 266 6.61 5.85 2.28
N PRO A 267 5.83 6.92 2.16
CA PRO A 267 4.46 6.85 1.68
C PRO A 267 4.43 6.33 0.23
N LEU A 268 3.66 5.26 -0.02
CA LEU A 268 3.47 4.67 -1.35
C LEU A 268 2.14 5.09 -1.98
N SER A 269 1.13 5.28 -1.14
CA SER A 269 -0.21 5.75 -1.53
C SER A 269 -0.84 6.55 -0.37
N PRO A 270 -2.04 7.14 -0.56
CA PRO A 270 -2.75 7.80 0.54
C PRO A 270 -3.07 6.88 1.73
N ASN A 271 -3.07 5.57 1.54
CA ASN A 271 -3.45 4.58 2.55
C ASN A 271 -2.43 3.44 2.73
N SER A 272 -1.20 3.61 2.23
CA SER A 272 -0.16 2.59 2.41
C SER A 272 1.24 3.17 2.33
N GLY A 273 2.21 2.52 2.98
CA GLY A 273 3.61 2.88 2.90
C GLY A 273 4.52 1.95 3.69
N LEU A 274 5.81 2.24 3.63
CA LEU A 274 6.88 1.50 4.30
C LEU A 274 7.42 2.29 5.49
N ILE A 275 7.69 1.58 6.57
CA ILE A 275 8.43 2.08 7.73
C ILE A 275 9.66 1.19 7.93
N GLY A 276 10.84 1.79 8.06
CA GLY A 276 12.07 1.09 8.42
C GLY A 276 12.00 0.59 9.86
N TRP A 277 12.50 -0.62 10.07
CA TRP A 277 12.49 -1.29 11.36
C TRP A 277 13.90 -1.72 11.77
#